data_41d770f6243fe5d7217bea92ac78e472
#
_entry.id   41d770f6243fe5d7217bea92ac78e472
#
_cell.length_a   1.000
_cell.length_b   1.000
_cell.length_c   1.000
_cell.angle_alpha   90.00
_cell.angle_beta   90.00
_cell.angle_gamma   90.00
#
_symmetry.space_group_name_H-M   'P 1'
#
loop_
_entity.id
_entity.type
_entity.pdbx_description
1 polymer ?
#
loop_
_entity_poly.entity_id
_entity_poly.type
_entity_poly.pdbx_seq_one_letter_code
_entity_poly.pdbx_strand_id
1 'polypeptide(L)'
;LGIRFVAEHGILRSVTAVKLDGIKYRDEIFADLTKRVAALREKGIVPGLATVLVGDDPASHSYVRMKHQDCEKVGVHSIRKDLPADTTQEELEAVIRELNEDPACTGYIVQLPLPKHLDENRILELIDPAKDADGLHPVNLGKLVLMEPAPLPCTPNGCIGLLRRYGVELNGAKVCVVGRGITVG
;
A
#
# COMPACT_ATOMS: atom_id res chain seq x y z
N LEU A 1 -0.95 11.35 -14.65
CA LEU A 1 -2.37 11.08 -14.98
C LEU A 1 -3.16 12.33 -14.64
N GLY A 2 -3.76 13.00 -15.66
CA GLY A 2 -4.59 14.19 -15.46
C GLY A 2 -6.06 13.80 -15.41
N ILE A 3 -6.73 14.10 -14.30
CA ILE A 3 -8.19 13.96 -14.17
C ILE A 3 -8.81 15.24 -14.71
N ARG A 4 -9.63 15.16 -15.77
CA ARG A 4 -10.45 16.25 -16.27
C ARG A 4 -11.89 16.08 -15.77
N PHE A 5 -12.40 17.10 -15.07
CA PHE A 5 -13.83 17.20 -14.79
C PHE A 5 -14.50 17.98 -15.93
N VAL A 6 -15.52 17.39 -16.54
CA VAL A 6 -16.39 18.09 -17.48
C VAL A 6 -17.68 18.45 -16.74
N ALA A 7 -17.90 19.74 -16.54
CA ALA A 7 -19.18 20.25 -16.05
C ALA A 7 -20.09 20.55 -17.25
N GLU A 8 -21.25 19.94 -17.32
CA GLU A 8 -22.31 20.32 -18.26
C GLU A 8 -22.94 21.65 -17.81
N HIS A 9 -23.09 22.55 -18.77
CA HIS A 9 -23.72 23.87 -18.78
C HIS A 9 -22.82 25.09 -18.50
N GLY A 10 -22.43 25.70 -19.61
CA GLY A 10 -22.34 27.10 -19.94
C GLY A 10 -21.61 28.05 -18.98
N ILE A 11 -20.61 28.71 -19.53
CA ILE A 11 -19.73 29.77 -19.05
C ILE A 11 -18.43 29.19 -18.48
N LEU A 12 -17.42 29.14 -19.33
CA LEU A 12 -16.01 28.97 -18.92
C LEU A 12 -15.61 30.16 -18.03
N ARG A 13 -15.88 30.06 -16.72
CA ARG A 13 -15.07 30.79 -15.75
C ARG A 13 -13.68 30.19 -15.84
N SER A 14 -12.65 31.01 -15.93
CA SER A 14 -11.25 30.56 -15.81
C SER A 14 -11.05 29.96 -14.43
N VAL A 15 -11.39 28.69 -14.29
CA VAL A 15 -11.12 27.94 -13.06
C VAL A 15 -9.68 27.51 -13.15
N THR A 16 -8.82 28.14 -12.38
CA THR A 16 -7.45 27.70 -12.20
C THR A 16 -7.51 26.29 -11.60
N ALA A 17 -7.00 25.30 -12.33
CA ALA A 17 -7.00 23.92 -11.84
C ALA A 17 -6.21 23.84 -10.53
N VAL A 18 -6.79 23.18 -9.53
CA VAL A 18 -6.10 22.91 -8.26
C VAL A 18 -5.21 21.68 -8.44
N LYS A 19 -3.91 21.86 -8.19
CA LYS A 19 -2.98 20.73 -8.18
C LYS A 19 -3.22 19.89 -6.91
N LEU A 20 -3.54 18.61 -7.07
CA LEU A 20 -3.57 17.65 -5.97
C LEU A 20 -2.13 17.25 -5.63
N ASP A 21 -1.57 17.84 -4.59
CA ASP A 21 -0.18 17.63 -4.19
C ASP A 21 -0.04 16.43 -3.25
N GLY A 22 0.34 15.29 -3.83
CA GLY A 22 0.55 14.03 -3.08
C GLY A 22 1.74 14.09 -2.11
N ILE A 23 2.77 14.92 -2.39
CA ILE A 23 3.92 15.07 -1.49
C ILE A 23 3.47 15.74 -0.19
N LYS A 24 2.74 16.85 -0.31
CA LYS A 24 2.20 17.55 0.85
C LYS A 24 1.30 16.64 1.68
N TYR A 25 0.42 15.86 1.03
CA TYR A 25 -0.46 14.92 1.72
C TYR A 25 0.34 13.81 2.43
N ARG A 26 1.37 13.26 1.79
CA ARG A 26 2.28 12.29 2.41
C ARG A 26 2.95 12.87 3.65
N ASP A 27 3.46 14.09 3.59
CA ASP A 27 4.19 14.72 4.69
C ASP A 27 3.27 14.95 5.91
N GLU A 28 1.99 15.25 5.68
CA GLU A 28 0.97 15.33 6.73
C GLU A 28 0.72 13.95 7.37
N ILE A 29 0.62 12.88 6.56
CA ILE A 29 0.49 11.50 7.06
C ILE A 29 1.72 11.12 7.88
N PHE A 30 2.92 11.43 7.43
CA PHE A 30 4.16 11.13 8.17
C PHE A 30 4.22 11.82 9.51
N ALA A 31 3.80 13.08 9.59
CA ALA A 31 3.73 13.81 10.85
C ALA A 31 2.75 13.16 11.85
N ASP A 32 1.62 12.65 11.40
CA ASP A 32 0.66 11.90 12.23
C ASP A 32 1.23 10.53 12.65
N LEU A 33 1.76 9.77 11.68
CA LEU A 33 2.34 8.45 11.95
C LEU A 33 3.49 8.51 12.96
N THR A 34 4.37 9.50 12.84
CA THR A 34 5.48 9.68 13.80
C THR A 34 4.98 9.83 15.23
N LYS A 35 3.92 10.62 15.44
CA LYS A 35 3.31 10.78 16.77
C LYS A 35 2.68 9.48 17.29
N ARG A 36 1.96 8.77 16.42
CA ARG A 36 1.31 7.50 16.76
C ARG A 36 2.33 6.41 17.09
N VAL A 37 3.40 6.31 16.30
CA VAL A 37 4.50 5.36 16.54
C VAL A 37 5.21 5.68 17.85
N ALA A 38 5.48 6.96 18.16
CA ALA A 38 6.08 7.37 19.43
C ALA A 38 5.19 6.94 20.61
N ALA A 39 3.89 7.19 20.55
CA ALA A 39 2.95 6.78 21.58
C ALA A 39 2.84 5.26 21.79
N LEU A 40 3.04 4.46 20.72
CA LEU A 40 3.12 3.00 20.82
C LEU A 40 4.41 2.57 21.48
N ARG A 41 5.54 3.19 21.13
CA ARG A 41 6.85 2.89 21.72
C ARG A 41 6.89 3.19 23.22
N GLU A 42 6.24 4.24 23.69
CA GLU A 42 6.07 4.52 25.13
C GLU A 42 5.35 3.39 25.87
N LYS A 43 4.51 2.62 25.18
CA LYS A 43 3.83 1.41 25.70
C LYS A 43 4.63 0.12 25.48
N GLY A 44 5.87 0.21 25.01
CA GLY A 44 6.71 -0.95 24.69
C GLY A 44 6.34 -1.66 23.38
N ILE A 45 5.48 -1.06 22.53
CA ILE A 45 5.05 -1.64 21.24
C ILE A 45 5.86 -0.99 20.12
N VAL A 46 6.59 -1.79 19.37
CA VAL A 46 7.37 -1.35 18.20
C VAL A 46 6.70 -1.90 16.93
N PRO A 47 6.00 -1.06 16.15
CA PRO A 47 5.44 -1.54 14.88
C PRO A 47 6.55 -1.92 13.90
N GLY A 48 6.42 -3.07 13.25
CA GLY A 48 7.37 -3.57 12.26
C GLY A 48 6.71 -3.77 10.89
N LEU A 49 7.33 -3.25 9.84
CA LEU A 49 6.93 -3.47 8.47
C LEU A 49 8.02 -4.25 7.73
N ALA A 50 7.67 -5.43 7.23
CA ALA A 50 8.58 -6.18 6.38
C ALA A 50 8.27 -5.94 4.89
N THR A 51 9.32 -6.06 4.06
CA THR A 51 9.18 -6.12 2.60
C THR A 51 9.92 -7.34 2.10
N VAL A 52 9.25 -8.11 1.25
CA VAL A 52 9.83 -9.26 0.53
C VAL A 52 10.02 -8.84 -0.93
N LEU A 53 11.24 -8.95 -1.41
CA LEU A 53 11.61 -8.68 -2.80
C LEU A 53 12.28 -9.93 -3.38
N VAL A 54 11.85 -10.37 -4.56
CA VAL A 54 12.46 -11.48 -5.27
C VAL A 54 12.98 -10.99 -6.62
N GLY A 55 14.28 -11.19 -6.85
CA GLY A 55 14.95 -10.80 -8.09
C GLY A 55 15.50 -9.38 -8.07
N ASP A 56 15.98 -8.94 -9.24
CA ASP A 56 16.82 -7.75 -9.40
C ASP A 56 16.17 -6.63 -10.23
N ASP A 57 14.82 -6.59 -10.30
CA ASP A 57 14.14 -5.51 -11.03
C ASP A 57 14.44 -4.13 -10.42
N PRO A 58 15.06 -3.20 -11.18
CA PRO A 58 15.49 -1.91 -10.65
C PRO A 58 14.34 -1.05 -10.11
N ALA A 59 13.13 -1.17 -10.71
CA ALA A 59 11.97 -0.42 -10.25
C ALA A 59 11.51 -0.94 -8.87
N SER A 60 11.45 -2.26 -8.70
CA SER A 60 11.09 -2.91 -7.44
C SER A 60 12.08 -2.57 -6.33
N HIS A 61 13.39 -2.60 -6.62
CA HIS A 61 14.42 -2.15 -5.66
C HIS A 61 14.25 -0.69 -5.24
N SER A 62 13.88 0.19 -6.19
CA SER A 62 13.64 1.61 -5.87
C SER A 62 12.44 1.78 -4.93
N TYR A 63 11.33 1.06 -5.18
CA TYR A 63 10.14 1.10 -4.32
C TYR A 63 10.41 0.55 -2.92
N VAL A 64 11.09 -0.59 -2.82
CA VAL A 64 11.46 -1.18 -1.53
C VAL A 64 12.37 -0.25 -0.73
N ARG A 65 13.38 0.36 -1.37
CA ARG A 65 14.25 1.34 -0.73
C ARG A 65 13.49 2.54 -0.19
N MET A 66 12.54 3.09 -0.95
CA MET A 66 11.69 4.19 -0.47
C MET A 66 10.85 3.79 0.74
N LYS A 67 10.25 2.59 0.74
CA LYS A 67 9.48 2.07 1.88
C LYS A 67 10.33 1.99 3.14
N HIS A 68 11.58 1.49 3.03
CA HIS A 68 12.52 1.43 4.17
C HIS A 68 12.85 2.82 4.71
N GLN A 69 13.20 3.76 3.83
CA GLN A 69 13.49 5.15 4.23
C GLN A 69 12.28 5.82 4.90
N ASP A 70 11.08 5.53 4.42
CA ASP A 70 9.86 6.09 4.99
C ASP A 70 9.53 5.46 6.35
N CYS A 71 9.77 4.16 6.55
CA CYS A 71 9.70 3.51 7.87
C CYS A 71 10.65 4.18 8.88
N GLU A 72 11.90 4.41 8.49
CA GLU A 72 12.89 5.09 9.34
C GLU A 72 12.43 6.47 9.77
N LYS A 73 11.88 7.27 8.82
CA LYS A 73 11.39 8.64 9.11
C LYS A 73 10.28 8.66 10.15
N VAL A 74 9.38 7.69 10.13
CA VAL A 74 8.23 7.63 11.05
C VAL A 74 8.49 6.77 12.28
N GLY A 75 9.66 6.12 12.38
CA GLY A 75 10.06 5.31 13.52
C GLY A 75 9.50 3.88 13.53
N VAL A 76 9.00 3.37 12.42
CA VAL A 76 8.59 1.98 12.24
C VAL A 76 9.84 1.11 12.06
N HIS A 77 9.88 -0.05 12.73
CA HIS A 77 10.96 -1.03 12.51
C HIS A 77 10.85 -1.60 11.09
N SER A 78 11.93 -1.51 10.33
CA SER A 78 11.94 -1.94 8.93
C SER A 78 12.67 -3.27 8.80
N ILE A 79 11.97 -4.28 8.29
CA ILE A 79 12.49 -5.64 8.07
C ILE A 79 12.60 -5.85 6.55
N ARG A 80 13.76 -6.34 6.08
CA ARG A 80 14.00 -6.53 4.66
C ARG A 80 14.35 -7.99 4.37
N LYS A 81 13.65 -8.59 3.40
CA LYS A 81 13.87 -9.92 2.86
C LYS A 81 14.11 -9.81 1.36
N ASP A 82 15.38 -9.71 0.96
CA ASP A 82 15.77 -9.71 -0.45
C ASP A 82 16.16 -11.13 -0.83
N LEU A 83 15.50 -11.68 -1.82
CA LEU A 83 15.68 -13.05 -2.31
C LEU A 83 16.22 -13.02 -3.74
N PRO A 84 17.10 -13.93 -4.11
CA PRO A 84 17.65 -14.02 -5.46
C PRO A 84 16.56 -14.35 -6.49
N ALA A 85 16.84 -14.04 -7.77
CA ALA A 85 15.86 -14.21 -8.85
C ALA A 85 15.51 -15.69 -9.13
N ASP A 86 16.36 -16.62 -8.74
CA ASP A 86 16.18 -18.08 -8.87
C ASP A 86 15.56 -18.73 -7.63
N THR A 87 15.12 -17.94 -6.66
CA THR A 87 14.41 -18.43 -5.46
C THR A 87 13.25 -19.34 -5.85
N THR A 88 13.19 -20.52 -5.25
CA THR A 88 12.12 -21.48 -5.50
C THR A 88 10.81 -21.07 -4.82
N GLN A 89 9.70 -21.69 -5.25
CA GLN A 89 8.39 -21.48 -4.63
C GLN A 89 8.43 -21.82 -3.13
N GLU A 90 9.04 -22.97 -2.80
CA GLU A 90 9.13 -23.49 -1.43
C GLU A 90 9.96 -22.56 -0.52
N GLU A 91 11.05 -22.00 -1.02
CA GLU A 91 11.88 -21.06 -0.28
C GLU A 91 11.13 -19.76 0.00
N LEU A 92 10.42 -19.22 -0.99
CA LEU A 92 9.60 -18.03 -0.80
C LEU A 92 8.47 -18.28 0.19
N GLU A 93 7.76 -19.42 0.08
CA GLU A 93 6.71 -19.81 1.03
C GLU A 93 7.26 -19.95 2.46
N ALA A 94 8.48 -20.45 2.63
CA ALA A 94 9.11 -20.54 3.95
C ALA A 94 9.33 -19.16 4.56
N VAL A 95 9.78 -18.18 3.76
CA VAL A 95 9.94 -16.78 4.20
C VAL A 95 8.58 -16.17 4.59
N ILE A 96 7.52 -16.44 3.83
CA ILE A 96 6.17 -15.95 4.17
C ILE A 96 5.70 -16.54 5.50
N ARG A 97 5.90 -17.85 5.73
CA ARG A 97 5.55 -18.48 7.01
C ARG A 97 6.35 -17.91 8.18
N GLU A 98 7.66 -17.69 7.98
CA GLU A 98 8.50 -17.02 8.98
C GLU A 98 7.93 -15.65 9.37
N LEU A 99 7.57 -14.81 8.39
CA LEU A 99 7.01 -13.49 8.64
C LEU A 99 5.62 -13.53 9.30
N ASN A 100 4.80 -14.54 8.98
CA ASN A 100 3.52 -14.76 9.64
C ASN A 100 3.69 -15.04 11.14
N GLU A 101 4.74 -15.75 11.53
CA GLU A 101 5.04 -16.13 12.90
C GLU A 101 5.89 -15.10 13.67
N ASP A 102 6.62 -14.23 12.96
CA ASP A 102 7.51 -13.25 13.58
C ASP A 102 6.72 -12.17 14.35
N PRO A 103 6.87 -12.09 15.68
CA PRO A 103 6.21 -11.06 16.48
C PRO A 103 6.75 -9.64 16.22
N ALA A 104 7.96 -9.50 15.67
CA ALA A 104 8.51 -8.21 15.29
C ALA A 104 7.92 -7.67 13.98
N CYS A 105 7.31 -8.55 13.17
CA CYS A 105 6.63 -8.20 11.93
C CYS A 105 5.14 -7.95 12.20
N THR A 106 4.74 -6.68 12.28
CA THR A 106 3.33 -6.30 12.46
C THR A 106 2.53 -6.42 11.17
N GLY A 107 3.18 -6.21 10.05
CA GLY A 107 2.63 -6.36 8.71
C GLY A 107 3.74 -6.40 7.68
N TYR A 108 3.44 -6.90 6.49
CA TYR A 108 4.43 -6.95 5.41
C TYR A 108 3.83 -6.86 4.02
N ILE A 109 4.68 -6.60 3.06
CA ILE A 109 4.36 -6.46 1.65
C ILE A 109 5.26 -7.40 0.85
N VAL A 110 4.68 -8.18 -0.03
CA VAL A 110 5.40 -8.90 -1.08
C VAL A 110 5.42 -8.00 -2.31
N GLN A 111 6.62 -7.54 -2.70
CA GLN A 111 6.74 -6.63 -3.84
C GLN A 111 6.45 -7.35 -5.15
N LEU A 112 5.38 -6.94 -5.81
CA LEU A 112 4.99 -7.45 -7.13
C LEU A 112 5.62 -6.61 -8.26
N PRO A 113 5.78 -7.19 -9.48
CA PRO A 113 5.49 -8.58 -9.81
C PRO A 113 6.58 -9.55 -9.33
N LEU A 114 6.19 -10.81 -9.08
CA LEU A 114 7.14 -11.89 -8.83
C LEU A 114 7.75 -12.42 -10.15
N PRO A 115 8.94 -13.08 -10.10
CA PRO A 115 9.44 -13.84 -11.22
C PRO A 115 8.43 -14.87 -11.76
N LYS A 116 8.37 -15.04 -13.09
CA LYS A 116 7.31 -15.83 -13.77
C LYS A 116 7.21 -17.31 -13.37
N HIS A 117 8.23 -17.88 -12.76
CA HIS A 117 8.25 -19.27 -12.29
C HIS A 117 7.58 -19.45 -10.92
N LEU A 118 7.25 -18.34 -10.25
CA LEU A 118 6.57 -18.35 -8.95
C LEU A 118 5.07 -18.15 -9.13
N ASP A 119 4.29 -18.85 -8.32
CA ASP A 119 2.84 -18.69 -8.24
C ASP A 119 2.50 -17.52 -7.29
N GLU A 120 2.27 -16.36 -7.90
CA GLU A 120 1.97 -15.11 -7.19
C GLU A 120 0.67 -15.23 -6.36
N ASN A 121 -0.36 -15.86 -6.89
CA ASN A 121 -1.65 -16.01 -6.20
C ASN A 121 -1.48 -16.87 -4.94
N ARG A 122 -0.76 -17.97 -5.06
CA ARG A 122 -0.47 -18.86 -3.92
C ARG A 122 0.34 -18.13 -2.84
N ILE A 123 1.26 -17.26 -3.21
CA ILE A 123 2.02 -16.45 -2.24
C ILE A 123 1.09 -15.46 -1.54
N LEU A 124 0.24 -14.74 -2.28
CA LEU A 124 -0.70 -13.78 -1.68
C LEU A 124 -1.69 -14.46 -0.73
N GLU A 125 -2.17 -15.66 -1.06
CA GLU A 125 -3.07 -16.44 -0.19
C GLU A 125 -2.38 -16.99 1.07
N LEU A 126 -1.06 -17.14 1.06
CA LEU A 126 -0.29 -17.62 2.22
C LEU A 126 -0.02 -16.52 3.27
N ILE A 127 -0.16 -15.26 2.89
CA ILE A 127 -0.01 -14.12 3.81
C ILE A 127 -1.08 -14.22 4.90
N ASP A 128 -0.70 -14.01 6.17
CA ASP A 128 -1.71 -13.83 7.22
C ASP A 128 -2.54 -12.58 6.91
N PRO A 129 -3.86 -12.69 6.73
CA PRO A 129 -4.73 -11.54 6.44
C PRO A 129 -4.59 -10.40 7.45
N ALA A 130 -4.23 -10.69 8.71
CA ALA A 130 -3.98 -9.68 9.73
C ALA A 130 -2.65 -8.93 9.54
N LYS A 131 -1.71 -9.50 8.79
CA LYS A 131 -0.40 -8.92 8.47
C LYS A 131 -0.29 -8.42 7.02
N ASP A 132 -1.36 -8.54 6.22
CA ASP A 132 -1.43 -8.06 4.83
C ASP A 132 -1.46 -6.53 4.81
N ALA A 133 -0.28 -5.92 4.72
CA ALA A 133 -0.15 -4.47 4.72
C ALA A 133 -0.55 -3.83 3.38
N ASP A 134 -0.61 -4.59 2.30
CA ASP A 134 -1.00 -4.10 0.96
C ASP A 134 -2.50 -4.21 0.69
N GLY A 135 -3.23 -4.97 1.52
CA GLY A 135 -4.68 -5.16 1.42
C GLY A 135 -5.11 -5.98 0.20
N LEU A 136 -4.26 -6.87 -0.31
CA LEU A 136 -4.51 -7.66 -1.52
C LEU A 136 -4.93 -9.10 -1.21
N HIS A 137 -4.86 -9.54 0.04
CA HIS A 137 -5.30 -10.88 0.42
C HIS A 137 -6.80 -11.08 0.11
N PRO A 138 -7.23 -12.21 -0.48
CA PRO A 138 -8.63 -12.45 -0.86
C PRO A 138 -9.63 -12.21 0.28
N VAL A 139 -9.28 -12.56 1.51
CA VAL A 139 -10.11 -12.30 2.70
C VAL A 139 -10.31 -10.80 2.92
N ASN A 140 -9.27 -9.99 2.78
CA ASN A 140 -9.34 -8.53 2.97
C ASN A 140 -10.11 -7.86 1.83
N LEU A 141 -9.92 -8.33 0.58
CA LEU A 141 -10.71 -7.88 -0.55
C LEU A 141 -12.18 -8.26 -0.40
N GLY A 142 -12.48 -9.46 0.11
CA GLY A 142 -13.83 -9.89 0.44
C GLY A 142 -14.48 -9.00 1.49
N LYS A 143 -13.76 -8.66 2.56
CA LYS A 143 -14.21 -7.70 3.59
C LYS A 143 -14.45 -6.31 3.03
N LEU A 144 -13.59 -5.83 2.10
CA LEU A 144 -13.80 -4.55 1.42
C LEU A 144 -15.15 -4.54 0.67
N VAL A 145 -15.47 -5.61 -0.06
CA VAL A 145 -16.77 -5.73 -0.77
C VAL A 145 -17.95 -5.75 0.21
N LEU A 146 -17.78 -6.38 1.37
CA LEU A 146 -18.79 -6.45 2.43
C LEU A 146 -18.85 -5.19 3.29
N MET A 147 -18.00 -4.20 3.03
CA MET A 147 -17.88 -2.97 3.84
C MET A 147 -17.47 -3.26 5.28
N GLU A 148 -16.75 -4.36 5.53
CA GLU A 148 -16.21 -4.73 6.83
C GLU A 148 -14.81 -4.15 7.06
N PRO A 149 -14.42 -3.86 8.33
CA PRO A 149 -13.09 -3.39 8.65
C PRO A 149 -11.99 -4.40 8.26
N ALA A 150 -11.06 -3.96 7.42
CA ALA A 150 -9.89 -4.73 7.00
C ALA A 150 -8.78 -3.79 6.49
N PRO A 151 -7.55 -4.27 6.31
CA PRO A 151 -6.56 -3.57 5.51
C PRO A 151 -7.13 -3.29 4.10
N LEU A 152 -6.94 -2.06 3.63
CA LEU A 152 -7.44 -1.63 2.33
C LEU A 152 -6.28 -1.57 1.32
N PRO A 153 -6.54 -1.87 0.03
CA PRO A 153 -5.55 -1.69 -1.01
C PRO A 153 -4.94 -0.28 -0.97
N CYS A 154 -3.61 -0.20 -0.81
CA CYS A 154 -2.92 1.05 -0.50
C CYS A 154 -3.11 2.13 -1.57
N THR A 155 -3.01 1.77 -2.86
CA THR A 155 -3.09 2.75 -3.95
C THR A 155 -4.47 3.38 -4.07
N PRO A 156 -5.59 2.65 -4.16
CA PRO A 156 -6.92 3.28 -4.22
C PRO A 156 -7.26 4.03 -2.92
N ASN A 157 -6.86 3.51 -1.76
CA ASN A 157 -7.05 4.21 -0.50
C ASN A 157 -6.32 5.56 -0.46
N GLY A 158 -5.09 5.60 -0.96
CA GLY A 158 -4.32 6.84 -1.13
C GLY A 158 -4.98 7.83 -2.09
N CYS A 159 -5.53 7.36 -3.21
CA CYS A 159 -6.28 8.19 -4.15
C CYS A 159 -7.51 8.82 -3.49
N ILE A 160 -8.33 8.03 -2.80
CA ILE A 160 -9.52 8.51 -2.08
C ILE A 160 -9.12 9.49 -0.98
N GLY A 161 -8.08 9.18 -0.21
CA GLY A 161 -7.56 10.07 0.84
C GLY A 161 -7.11 11.41 0.29
N LEU A 162 -6.39 11.41 -0.83
CA LEU A 162 -5.95 12.62 -1.50
C LEU A 162 -7.14 13.48 -1.99
N LEU A 163 -8.14 12.86 -2.62
CA LEU A 163 -9.36 13.56 -3.08
C LEU A 163 -10.10 14.21 -1.90
N ARG A 164 -10.31 13.47 -0.81
CA ARG A 164 -10.94 13.97 0.42
C ARG A 164 -10.15 15.12 1.03
N ARG A 165 -8.83 15.01 1.05
CA ARG A 165 -7.94 16.06 1.57
C ARG A 165 -8.10 17.40 0.86
N TYR A 166 -8.45 17.36 -0.42
CA TYR A 166 -8.71 18.55 -1.24
C TYR A 166 -10.20 18.92 -1.34
N GLY A 167 -11.05 18.36 -0.47
CA GLY A 167 -12.45 18.71 -0.37
C GLY A 167 -13.30 18.24 -1.54
N VAL A 168 -12.86 17.22 -2.28
CA VAL A 168 -13.66 16.63 -3.37
C VAL A 168 -14.81 15.84 -2.76
N GLU A 169 -16.04 16.25 -3.04
CA GLU A 169 -17.23 15.48 -2.63
C GLU A 169 -17.34 14.21 -3.47
N LEU A 170 -17.26 13.06 -2.79
CA LEU A 170 -17.26 11.75 -3.44
C LEU A 170 -18.64 11.09 -3.41
N ASN A 171 -19.50 11.49 -2.48
CA ASN A 171 -20.82 10.90 -2.33
C ASN A 171 -21.71 11.29 -3.52
N GLY A 172 -22.23 10.29 -4.22
CA GLY A 172 -23.03 10.51 -5.44
C GLY A 172 -22.24 10.96 -6.68
N ALA A 173 -20.90 11.06 -6.59
CA ALA A 173 -20.07 11.46 -7.72
C ALA A 173 -20.05 10.39 -8.83
N LYS A 174 -20.08 10.83 -10.08
CA LYS A 174 -19.84 9.95 -11.23
C LYS A 174 -18.34 9.80 -11.43
N VAL A 175 -17.82 8.61 -11.21
CA VAL A 175 -16.40 8.30 -11.31
C VAL A 175 -16.16 7.31 -12.44
N CYS A 176 -15.15 7.57 -13.27
CA CYS A 176 -14.67 6.63 -14.30
C CYS A 176 -13.27 6.18 -13.95
N VAL A 177 -13.08 4.87 -13.76
CA VAL A 177 -11.77 4.24 -13.56
C VAL A 177 -11.31 3.66 -14.89
N VAL A 178 -10.14 4.12 -15.38
CA VAL A 178 -9.53 3.62 -16.61
C VAL A 178 -8.52 2.55 -16.26
N GLY A 179 -8.90 1.28 -16.39
CA GLY A 179 -8.14 0.11 -16.03
C GLY A 179 -8.97 -0.92 -15.28
N ARG A 180 -8.41 -2.14 -15.14
CA ARG A 180 -9.07 -3.25 -14.43
C ARG A 180 -8.05 -4.17 -13.74
N GLY A 181 -6.95 -3.60 -13.26
CA GLY A 181 -5.96 -4.34 -12.48
C GLY A 181 -6.48 -4.64 -11.07
N ILE A 182 -5.98 -5.71 -10.45
CA ILE A 182 -6.41 -6.16 -9.12
C ILE A 182 -6.11 -5.15 -8.01
N THR A 183 -5.17 -4.23 -8.24
CA THR A 183 -4.75 -3.25 -7.22
C THR A 183 -5.58 -1.98 -7.22
N VAL A 184 -6.17 -1.58 -8.34
CA VAL A 184 -6.88 -0.30 -8.50
C VAL A 184 -8.18 -0.44 -9.30
N GLY A 185 -8.27 -1.42 -10.19
CA GLY A 185 -9.36 -1.61 -11.15
C GLY A 185 -10.67 -2.14 -10.60
#